data_6efdfb1eb1fc7b139108b368042dbb26
#
_entry.id   6efdfb1eb1fc7b139108b368042dbb26
#
_cell.length_a   1.000
_cell.length_b   1.000
_cell.length_c   1.000
_cell.angle_alpha   90.00
_cell.angle_beta   90.00
_cell.angle_gamma   90.00
#
_symmetry.space_group_name_H-M   'P 1'
#
loop_
_entity.id
_entity.type
_entity.pdbx_description
1 polymer ?
#
loop_
_entity_poly.entity_id
_entity_poly.type
_entity_poly.pdbx_seq_one_letter_code
_entity_poly.pdbx_strand_id
1 'polypeptide(L)'
;MFKSIVVGTNGTATADIAVNRAVELAKLTGATLHVVSAYEPAPAHVGGSRPPAEAAEWAISPHFKVDAVLDRATDIAKGGGIEIEVHGPKGDAASAILSVADEAKADLIVLGSKGMQGARRVLGSVPNKVSHRAPCDVMIVQTT
;
A
#
# COMPACT_ATOMS: atom_id res chain seq x y z
N MET A 1 6.76 3.01 22.05
CA MET A 1 5.62 2.88 21.15
C MET A 1 6.10 2.96 19.71
N PHE A 2 5.23 2.93 18.72
CA PHE A 2 5.65 2.89 17.31
C PHE A 2 6.42 4.15 16.91
N LYS A 3 7.54 3.97 16.23
CA LYS A 3 8.39 5.06 15.73
C LYS A 3 8.38 5.11 14.20
N SER A 4 8.12 4.01 13.55
CA SER A 4 8.10 3.89 12.09
C SER A 4 6.95 2.98 11.68
N ILE A 5 5.99 3.54 10.96
CA ILE A 5 4.79 2.83 10.51
C ILE A 5 4.79 2.79 8.99
N VAL A 6 4.53 1.61 8.43
CA VAL A 6 4.39 1.43 6.99
C VAL A 6 2.92 1.14 6.69
N VAL A 7 2.36 1.80 5.68
CA VAL A 7 1.02 1.51 5.17
C VAL A 7 1.06 1.27 3.67
N GLY A 8 0.42 0.21 3.22
CA GLY A 8 0.26 -0.07 1.81
C GLY A 8 -1.05 0.51 1.28
N THR A 9 -1.04 1.06 0.08
CA THR A 9 -2.24 1.56 -0.58
C THR A 9 -2.19 1.34 -2.08
N ASN A 10 -3.35 1.12 -2.68
CA ASN A 10 -3.53 1.05 -4.13
C ASN A 10 -4.40 2.20 -4.66
N GLY A 11 -4.69 3.18 -3.81
CA GLY A 11 -5.46 4.36 -4.19
C GLY A 11 -6.96 4.18 -4.20
N THR A 12 -7.47 3.02 -3.83
CA THR A 12 -8.92 2.80 -3.76
C THR A 12 -9.49 3.43 -2.50
N ALA A 13 -10.81 3.67 -2.51
CA ALA A 13 -11.51 4.21 -1.34
C ALA A 13 -11.35 3.30 -0.11
N THR A 14 -11.33 1.99 -0.33
CA THR A 14 -11.12 1.04 0.77
C THR A 14 -9.70 1.10 1.32
N ALA A 15 -8.71 1.28 0.45
CA ALA A 15 -7.32 1.46 0.89
C ALA A 15 -7.14 2.75 1.69
N ASP A 16 -7.87 3.80 1.36
CA ASP A 16 -7.82 5.06 2.09
C ASP A 16 -8.21 4.90 3.56
N ILE A 17 -9.08 3.95 3.88
CA ILE A 17 -9.45 3.67 5.26
C ILE A 17 -8.22 3.22 6.05
N ALA A 18 -7.39 2.36 5.48
CA ALA A 18 -6.14 1.94 6.11
C ALA A 18 -5.15 3.09 6.24
N VAL A 19 -5.02 3.93 5.20
CA VAL A 19 -4.16 5.11 5.24
C VAL A 19 -4.61 6.06 6.38
N ASN A 20 -5.89 6.34 6.47
CA ASN A 20 -6.43 7.18 7.54
C ASN A 20 -6.12 6.62 8.93
N ARG A 21 -6.26 5.31 9.11
CA ARG A 21 -5.94 4.65 10.38
C ARG A 21 -4.45 4.80 10.71
N ALA A 22 -3.58 4.61 9.72
CA ALA A 22 -2.15 4.77 9.91
C ALA A 22 -1.77 6.21 10.26
N VAL A 23 -2.43 7.19 9.64
CA VAL A 23 -2.23 8.60 9.96
C VAL A 23 -2.61 8.89 11.41
N GLU A 24 -3.75 8.38 11.86
CA GLU A 24 -4.18 8.54 13.26
C GLU A 24 -3.17 7.96 14.24
N LEU A 25 -2.66 6.77 13.93
CA LEU A 25 -1.64 6.12 14.76
C LEU A 25 -0.33 6.89 14.78
N ALA A 26 0.10 7.42 13.63
CA ALA A 26 1.31 8.23 13.55
C ALA A 26 1.17 9.51 14.38
N LYS A 27 0.01 10.15 14.36
CA LYS A 27 -0.27 11.31 15.20
C LYS A 27 -0.15 10.99 16.69
N LEU A 28 -0.73 9.88 17.09
CA LEU A 28 -0.75 9.47 18.50
C LEU A 28 0.62 9.06 19.02
N THR A 29 1.45 8.49 18.18
CA THR A 29 2.73 7.91 18.60
C THR A 29 3.94 8.77 18.24
N GLY A 30 3.77 9.77 17.39
CA GLY A 30 4.87 10.56 16.86
C GLY A 30 5.70 9.82 15.82
N ALA A 31 5.17 8.73 15.26
CA ALA A 31 5.88 7.92 14.28
C ALA A 31 6.00 8.61 12.93
N THR A 32 7.06 8.26 12.19
CA THR A 32 7.14 8.58 10.77
C THR A 32 6.27 7.60 10.00
N LEU A 33 5.47 8.09 9.07
CA LEU A 33 4.60 7.27 8.24
C LEU A 33 5.22 7.05 6.87
N HIS A 34 5.40 5.79 6.50
CA HIS A 34 5.88 5.40 5.17
C HIS A 34 4.70 4.86 4.37
N VAL A 35 4.36 5.51 3.28
CA VAL A 35 3.27 5.09 2.40
C VAL A 35 3.87 4.39 1.20
N VAL A 36 3.42 3.18 0.94
CA VAL A 36 3.94 2.35 -0.16
C VAL A 36 2.83 2.05 -1.15
N SER A 37 3.09 2.35 -2.41
CA SER A 37 2.24 1.92 -3.51
C SER A 37 3.14 1.36 -4.60
N ALA A 38 3.14 0.05 -4.77
CA ALA A 38 3.98 -0.60 -5.76
C ALA A 38 3.31 -0.60 -7.12
N TYR A 39 4.12 -0.69 -8.17
CA TYR A 39 3.60 -0.88 -9.50
C TYR A 39 4.30 -2.06 -10.17
N GLU A 40 3.53 -2.77 -10.99
CA GLU A 40 4.08 -3.81 -11.85
C GLU A 40 3.98 -3.33 -13.28
N PRO A 41 5.07 -3.42 -14.07
CA PRO A 41 4.98 -3.12 -15.49
C PRO A 41 3.99 -4.08 -16.12
N ALA A 42 3.23 -3.60 -17.10
CA ALA A 42 2.32 -4.47 -17.84
C ALA A 42 3.11 -5.65 -18.39
N PRO A 43 2.63 -6.90 -18.21
CA PRO A 43 3.34 -8.05 -18.72
C PRO A 43 3.48 -7.95 -20.23
N ALA A 44 4.67 -8.33 -20.74
CA ALA A 44 4.89 -8.43 -22.18
C ALA A 44 3.83 -9.36 -22.76
N HIS A 45 3.21 -8.93 -23.87
CA HIS A 45 2.17 -9.74 -24.50
C HIS A 45 2.74 -11.02 -25.05
N VAL A 46 2.45 -12.09 -24.36
CA VAL A 46 2.76 -13.42 -24.87
C VAL A 46 1.59 -13.83 -25.74
N GLY A 47 1.83 -14.04 -27.02
CA GLY A 47 0.80 -14.50 -27.92
C GLY A 47 0.19 -13.47 -28.86
N GLY A 48 0.73 -12.27 -28.91
CA GLY A 48 0.39 -11.27 -29.93
C GLY A 48 -0.99 -10.64 -29.83
N SER A 49 -1.71 -10.83 -28.76
CA SER A 49 -2.96 -10.12 -28.57
C SER A 49 -2.68 -8.70 -28.08
N ARG A 50 -3.18 -7.73 -28.83
CA ARG A 50 -3.11 -6.33 -28.42
C ARG A 50 -4.04 -6.11 -27.23
N PRO A 51 -3.60 -5.39 -26.20
CA PRO A 51 -4.53 -4.97 -25.18
C PRO A 51 -5.60 -4.07 -25.79
N PRO A 52 -6.81 -4.05 -25.25
CA PRO A 52 -7.78 -3.02 -25.58
C PRO A 52 -7.15 -1.64 -25.48
N ALA A 53 -7.61 -0.68 -26.28
CA ALA A 53 -7.08 0.68 -26.25
C ALA A 53 -7.04 1.27 -24.83
N GLU A 54 -8.04 0.96 -24.02
CA GLU A 54 -8.11 1.35 -22.62
C GLU A 54 -6.95 0.77 -21.79
N ALA A 55 -6.65 -0.51 -21.99
CA ALA A 55 -5.54 -1.16 -21.32
C ALA A 55 -4.19 -0.64 -21.81
N ALA A 56 -4.10 -0.21 -23.06
CA ALA A 56 -2.88 0.39 -23.62
C ALA A 56 -2.56 1.74 -22.95
N GLU A 57 -3.58 2.55 -22.67
CA GLU A 57 -3.39 3.81 -21.95
C GLU A 57 -2.90 3.55 -20.52
N TRP A 58 -3.42 2.54 -19.87
CA TRP A 58 -3.01 2.15 -18.53
C TRP A 58 -1.59 1.60 -18.51
N ALA A 59 -1.17 0.91 -19.57
CA ALA A 59 0.14 0.31 -19.68
C ALA A 59 1.25 1.34 -19.91
N ILE A 60 0.93 2.51 -20.45
CA ILE A 60 1.91 3.51 -20.84
C ILE A 60 2.53 4.24 -19.65
N SER A 61 1.86 4.27 -18.51
CA SER A 61 2.38 5.05 -17.39
C SER A 61 2.00 4.47 -16.02
N PRO A 62 2.50 3.30 -15.66
CA PRO A 62 2.26 2.77 -14.30
C PRO A 62 2.83 3.68 -13.21
N HIS A 63 3.93 4.39 -13.49
CA HIS A 63 4.47 5.39 -12.57
C HIS A 63 3.50 6.53 -12.31
N PHE A 64 2.83 7.02 -13.35
CA PHE A 64 1.89 8.11 -13.21
C PHE A 64 0.76 7.73 -12.25
N LYS A 65 0.27 6.50 -12.36
CA LYS A 65 -0.77 6.00 -11.48
C LYS A 65 -0.29 5.92 -10.03
N VAL A 66 0.91 5.44 -9.81
CA VAL A 66 1.51 5.35 -8.47
C VAL A 66 1.71 6.74 -7.89
N ASP A 67 2.23 7.67 -8.67
CA ASP A 67 2.43 9.05 -8.22
C ASP A 67 1.11 9.69 -7.78
N ALA A 68 0.03 9.48 -8.53
CA ALA A 68 -1.28 9.99 -8.16
C ALA A 68 -1.79 9.36 -6.85
N VAL A 69 -1.57 8.07 -6.66
CA VAL A 69 -1.94 7.37 -5.43
C VAL A 69 -1.15 7.91 -4.23
N LEU A 70 0.13 8.12 -4.40
CA LEU A 70 0.98 8.65 -3.33
C LEU A 70 0.65 10.11 -3.00
N ASP A 71 0.34 10.91 -4.00
CA ASP A 71 -0.11 12.30 -3.78
C ASP A 71 -1.41 12.35 -2.98
N ARG A 72 -2.34 11.46 -3.29
CA ARG A 72 -3.59 11.35 -2.53
C ARG A 72 -3.32 10.97 -1.08
N ALA A 73 -2.46 10.01 -0.83
CA ALA A 73 -2.09 9.61 0.52
C ALA A 73 -1.40 10.74 1.28
N THR A 74 -0.54 11.49 0.60
CA THR A 74 0.11 12.67 1.16
C THR A 74 -0.91 13.72 1.57
N ASP A 75 -1.91 13.96 0.73
CA ASP A 75 -2.99 14.90 1.05
C ASP A 75 -3.78 14.46 2.30
N ILE A 76 -4.06 13.17 2.42
CA ILE A 76 -4.72 12.63 3.61
C ILE A 76 -3.88 12.90 4.87
N ALA A 77 -2.56 12.77 4.76
CA ALA A 77 -1.65 12.94 5.89
C ALA A 77 -1.37 14.40 6.25
N LYS A 78 -1.54 15.31 5.31
CA LYS A 78 -1.11 16.71 5.41
C LYS A 78 -1.70 17.47 6.59
N GLY A 79 -2.91 17.16 6.99
CA GLY A 79 -3.56 17.83 8.11
C GLY A 79 -3.07 17.36 9.50
N GLY A 80 -2.17 16.39 9.55
CA GLY A 80 -1.83 15.71 10.79
C GLY A 80 -0.55 16.17 11.47
N GLY A 81 0.27 16.98 10.83
CA GLY A 81 1.55 17.39 11.40
C GLY A 81 2.54 16.24 11.59
N ILE A 82 2.40 15.17 10.83
CA ILE A 82 3.27 14.00 10.90
C ILE A 82 4.31 14.03 9.80
N GLU A 83 5.43 13.36 10.03
CA GLU A 83 6.41 13.13 8.97
C GLU A 83 5.93 11.99 8.08
N ILE A 84 5.96 12.22 6.78
CA ILE A 84 5.53 11.24 5.80
C ILE A 84 6.62 11.05 4.74
N GLU A 85 6.88 9.80 4.39
CA GLU A 85 7.72 9.43 3.26
C GLU A 85 6.91 8.53 2.34
N VAL A 86 7.02 8.77 1.04
CA VAL A 86 6.28 7.99 0.05
C VAL A 86 7.25 7.13 -0.76
N HIS A 87 6.80 5.91 -1.09
CA HIS A 87 7.61 4.94 -1.81
C HIS A 87 6.78 4.31 -2.92
N GLY A 88 7.26 4.39 -4.15
CA GLY A 88 6.58 3.83 -5.32
C GLY A 88 7.46 2.82 -6.05
N PRO A 89 7.90 1.74 -5.39
CA PRO A 89 8.83 0.81 -6.01
C PRO A 89 8.17 -0.05 -7.06
N LYS A 90 8.98 -0.53 -7.99
CA LYS A 90 8.58 -1.52 -8.97
C LYS A 90 8.50 -2.90 -8.31
N GLY A 91 7.48 -3.66 -8.63
CA GLY A 91 7.32 -5.02 -8.15
C GLY A 91 5.95 -5.28 -7.54
N ASP A 92 5.78 -6.47 -6.97
CA ASP A 92 4.52 -6.80 -6.33
C ASP A 92 4.36 -6.06 -4.99
N ALA A 93 3.12 -5.78 -4.63
CA ALA A 93 2.80 -4.96 -3.48
C ALA A 93 3.35 -5.54 -2.17
N ALA A 94 3.18 -6.83 -1.94
CA ALA A 94 3.64 -7.45 -0.69
C ALA A 94 5.16 -7.36 -0.52
N SER A 95 5.91 -7.67 -1.58
CA SER A 95 7.37 -7.58 -1.54
C SER A 95 7.84 -6.14 -1.35
N ALA A 96 7.19 -5.18 -1.99
CA ALA A 96 7.50 -3.76 -1.84
C ALA A 96 7.28 -3.29 -0.40
N ILE A 97 6.15 -3.65 0.18
CA ILE A 97 5.84 -3.31 1.57
C ILE A 97 6.87 -3.89 2.52
N LEU A 98 7.22 -5.16 2.34
CA LEU A 98 8.22 -5.82 3.18
C LEU A 98 9.61 -5.21 3.04
N SER A 99 10.01 -4.84 1.82
CA SER A 99 11.29 -4.15 1.59
C SER A 99 11.35 -2.81 2.30
N VAL A 100 10.30 -2.01 2.19
CA VAL A 100 10.25 -0.72 2.86
C VAL A 100 10.25 -0.89 4.38
N ALA A 101 9.52 -1.88 4.87
CA ALA A 101 9.51 -2.18 6.31
C ALA A 101 10.90 -2.52 6.83
N ASP A 102 11.67 -3.30 6.07
CA ASP A 102 13.05 -3.62 6.44
C ASP A 102 13.95 -2.40 6.42
N GLU A 103 13.90 -1.61 5.34
CA GLU A 103 14.74 -0.42 5.18
C GLU A 103 14.43 0.65 6.21
N ALA A 104 13.15 0.85 6.50
CA ALA A 104 12.69 1.86 7.45
C ALA A 104 12.74 1.38 8.90
N LYS A 105 13.09 0.13 9.14
CA LYS A 105 13.05 -0.51 10.46
C LYS A 105 11.68 -0.31 11.10
N ALA A 106 10.64 -0.61 10.33
CA ALA A 106 9.27 -0.42 10.76
C ALA A 106 8.94 -1.29 11.98
N ASP A 107 8.17 -0.75 12.88
CA ASP A 107 7.66 -1.48 14.02
C ASP A 107 6.17 -1.80 13.87
N LEU A 108 5.53 -1.27 12.83
CA LEU A 108 4.14 -1.62 12.50
C LEU A 108 3.92 -1.51 10.99
N ILE A 109 3.22 -2.50 10.43
CA ILE A 109 2.71 -2.43 9.07
C ILE A 109 1.18 -2.40 9.15
N VAL A 110 0.55 -1.47 8.45
CA VAL A 110 -0.90 -1.31 8.41
C VAL A 110 -1.40 -1.64 7.01
N LEU A 111 -2.38 -2.52 6.92
CA LEU A 111 -2.95 -2.95 5.64
C LEU A 111 -4.47 -2.99 5.74
N GLY A 112 -5.13 -2.78 4.60
CA GLY A 112 -6.57 -3.01 4.52
C GLY A 112 -6.91 -4.48 4.37
N SER A 113 -8.11 -4.84 4.74
CA SER A 113 -8.60 -6.21 4.69
C SER A 113 -9.18 -6.60 3.33
N LYS A 114 -8.82 -5.90 2.28
CA LYS A 114 -9.34 -6.19 0.94
C LYS A 114 -9.15 -7.67 0.60
N GLY A 115 -10.22 -8.31 0.19
CA GLY A 115 -10.23 -9.75 -0.04
C GLY A 115 -10.89 -10.56 1.07
N MET A 116 -11.11 -9.98 2.25
CA MET A 116 -11.87 -10.62 3.31
C MET A 116 -13.36 -10.43 3.03
N GLN A 117 -13.88 -11.17 2.08
CA GLN A 117 -15.26 -11.06 1.63
C GLN A 117 -16.01 -12.37 1.79
N GLY A 118 -17.33 -12.26 1.97
CA GLY A 118 -18.22 -13.40 2.03
C GLY A 118 -18.10 -14.20 3.32
N ALA A 119 -18.70 -15.39 3.31
CA ALA A 119 -18.79 -16.25 4.49
C ALA A 119 -17.44 -16.76 4.97
N ARG A 120 -16.47 -16.88 4.08
CA ARG A 120 -15.14 -17.41 4.41
C ARG A 120 -14.21 -16.36 5.00
N ARG A 121 -14.47 -15.10 4.77
CA ARG A 121 -13.64 -13.99 5.23
C ARG A 121 -12.14 -14.25 5.03
N VAL A 122 -11.79 -14.68 3.82
CA VAL A 122 -10.41 -15.00 3.49
C VAL A 122 -9.61 -13.73 3.35
N LEU A 123 -8.44 -13.69 3.97
CA LEU A 123 -7.51 -12.58 3.88
C LEU A 123 -7.01 -12.44 2.45
N GLY A 124 -6.95 -11.22 1.92
CA GLY A 124 -6.42 -10.95 0.60
C GLY A 124 -4.97 -11.39 0.44
N SER A 125 -4.51 -11.51 -0.79
CA SER A 125 -3.15 -12.02 -1.07
C SER A 125 -2.06 -11.16 -0.45
N VAL A 126 -2.18 -9.84 -0.51
CA VAL A 126 -1.17 -8.94 0.05
C VAL A 126 -1.13 -9.03 1.57
N PRO A 127 -2.25 -8.85 2.30
CA PRO A 127 -2.22 -9.00 3.75
C PRO A 127 -1.75 -10.37 4.20
N ASN A 128 -2.14 -11.42 3.50
CA ASN A 128 -1.74 -12.78 3.82
C ASN A 128 -0.22 -12.95 3.73
N LYS A 129 0.37 -12.55 2.61
CA LYS A 129 1.81 -12.67 2.40
C LYS A 129 2.60 -11.80 3.37
N VAL A 130 2.15 -10.58 3.59
CA VAL A 130 2.83 -9.67 4.52
C VAL A 130 2.77 -10.20 5.95
N SER A 131 1.61 -10.69 6.39
CA SER A 131 1.47 -11.18 7.76
C SER A 131 2.37 -12.38 8.05
N HIS A 132 2.65 -13.20 7.04
CA HIS A 132 3.55 -14.34 7.20
C HIS A 132 5.04 -13.98 7.23
N ARG A 133 5.43 -12.85 6.65
CA ARG A 133 6.83 -12.49 6.45
C ARG A 133 7.25 -11.19 7.12
N ALA A 134 6.34 -10.50 7.76
CA ALA A 134 6.65 -9.20 8.36
C ALA A 134 7.70 -9.31 9.46
N PRO A 135 8.66 -8.37 9.51
CA PRO A 135 9.65 -8.33 10.60
C PRO A 135 9.10 -7.65 11.86
N CYS A 136 7.84 -7.25 11.87
CA CYS A 136 7.23 -6.47 12.93
C CYS A 136 5.73 -6.77 13.04
N ASP A 137 5.05 -6.04 13.91
CA ASP A 137 3.60 -6.16 14.07
C ASP A 137 2.87 -5.78 12.78
N VAL A 138 1.74 -6.43 12.53
CA VAL A 138 0.89 -6.16 11.38
C VAL A 138 -0.53 -5.90 11.87
N MET A 139 -1.09 -4.78 11.45
CA MET A 139 -2.48 -4.45 11.72
C MET A 139 -3.29 -4.57 10.43
N ILE A 140 -4.32 -5.38 10.46
CA ILE A 140 -5.26 -5.50 9.34
C ILE A 140 -6.49 -4.66 9.68
N VAL A 141 -6.67 -3.59 8.94
CA VAL A 141 -7.80 -2.68 9.13
C VAL A 141 -8.97 -3.18 8.32
N GLN A 142 -10.10 -3.34 8.95
CA GLN A 142 -11.31 -3.78 8.26
C GLN A 142 -11.81 -2.64 7.37
N THR A 143 -11.86 -2.89 6.07
CA THR A 143 -12.20 -1.88 5.06
C THR A 143 -13.51 -2.20 4.33
N THR A 144 -14.15 -3.30 4.66
CA THR A 144 -15.40 -3.72 4.04
C THR A 144 -16.45 -4.08 5.09
#